data_7c82d01ed0d771628a5f55372f937a90
#
_entry.id   7c82d01ed0d771628a5f55372f937a90
#
_cell.length_a   1.000
_cell.length_b   1.000
_cell.length_c   1.000
_cell.angle_alpha   90.00
_cell.angle_beta   90.00
_cell.angle_gamma   90.00
#
_symmetry.space_group_name_H-M   'P 1'
#
loop_
_entity.id
_entity.type
_entity.pdbx_description
1 polymer ?
#
loop_
_entity_poly.entity_id
_entity_poly.type
_entity_poly.pdbx_seq_one_letter_code
_entity_poly.pdbx_strand_id
1 'polypeptide(L)' 'MRQGVLIYDQNTDRMDIRFGLEDYYGGLHCGDTLEVFVKNKWIPTRIELYQDWYLVGIKTASIN' A
#
# COMPACT_ATOMS: atom_id res chain seq x y z
N MET A 1 -15.62 1.84 -4.37
CA MET A 1 -14.19 1.73 -3.99
C MET A 1 -13.56 0.55 -4.71
N ARG A 2 -12.39 0.74 -5.27
CA ARG A 2 -11.66 -0.35 -5.90
C ARG A 2 -10.83 -1.09 -4.84
N GLN A 3 -10.78 -2.39 -4.98
CA GLN A 3 -9.99 -3.23 -4.08
C GLN A 3 -8.88 -3.92 -4.86
N GLY A 4 -7.73 -4.03 -4.24
CA GLY A 4 -6.57 -4.66 -4.84
C GLY A 4 -5.62 -5.17 -3.78
N VAL A 5 -4.45 -5.56 -4.23
CA VAL A 5 -3.39 -6.11 -3.38
C VAL A 5 -2.23 -5.13 -3.36
N LEU A 6 -1.73 -4.85 -2.17
CA LEU A 6 -0.53 -4.01 -2.02
C LEU A 6 0.69 -4.84 -2.42
N ILE A 7 1.48 -4.31 -3.33
CA ILE A 7 2.67 -4.99 -3.85
C ILE A 7 3.86 -4.03 -3.85
N TYR A 8 5.06 -4.60 -3.92
CA TYR A 8 6.27 -3.83 -4.12
C TYR A 8 6.71 -3.95 -5.58
N ASP A 9 6.95 -2.81 -6.22
CA ASP A 9 7.41 -2.75 -7.61
C ASP A 9 8.91 -2.46 -7.62
N GLN A 10 9.70 -3.47 -8.01
CA GLN A 10 11.15 -3.36 -8.04
C GLN A 10 11.64 -2.34 -9.07
N ASN A 11 10.90 -2.16 -10.15
CA ASN A 11 11.32 -1.28 -11.23
C ASN A 11 11.29 0.19 -10.82
N THR A 12 10.35 0.56 -9.96
CA THR A 12 10.20 1.94 -9.50
C THR A 12 10.66 2.13 -8.06
N ASP A 13 10.94 1.04 -7.36
CA ASP A 13 11.25 1.05 -5.92
C ASP A 13 10.13 1.71 -5.12
N ARG A 14 8.88 1.41 -5.49
CA ARG A 14 7.68 1.96 -4.86
C ARG A 14 6.68 0.86 -4.58
N MET A 15 5.84 1.10 -3.58
CA MET A 15 4.67 0.27 -3.38
C MET A 15 3.60 0.67 -4.37
N ASP A 16 2.77 -0.28 -4.74
CA ASP A 16 1.67 -0.06 -5.68
C ASP A 16 0.48 -0.91 -5.27
N ILE A 17 -0.66 -0.64 -5.85
CA ILE A 17 -1.85 -1.45 -5.67
C ILE A 17 -2.17 -2.13 -6.99
N ARG A 18 -2.26 -3.45 -6.96
CA ARG A 18 -2.62 -4.25 -8.12
C ARG A 18 -4.09 -4.64 -8.03
N PHE A 19 -4.87 -4.22 -9.02
CA PHE A 19 -6.30 -4.50 -9.06
C PHE A 19 -6.63 -5.72 -9.92
N GLY A 20 -5.76 -6.07 -10.85
CA GLY A 20 -5.93 -7.19 -11.75
C GLY A 20 -4.60 -7.57 -12.39
N LEU A 21 -4.61 -8.44 -13.39
CA LEU A 21 -3.37 -8.95 -13.97
C LEU A 21 -2.47 -7.84 -14.50
N GLU A 22 -3.05 -6.82 -15.12
CA GLU A 22 -2.30 -5.71 -15.70
C GLU A 22 -2.89 -4.36 -15.30
N ASP A 23 -3.64 -4.33 -14.19
CA ASP A 23 -4.33 -3.14 -13.74
C ASP A 23 -3.75 -2.69 -12.41
N TYR A 24 -3.06 -1.57 -12.43
CA TYR A 24 -2.33 -1.03 -11.27
C TYR A 24 -2.78 0.38 -10.97
N TYR A 25 -2.60 0.79 -9.73
CA TYR A 25 -2.85 2.18 -9.32
C TYR A 25 -1.87 3.14 -10.01
N GLY A 26 -0.62 2.73 -10.15
CA GLY A 26 0.38 3.54 -10.84
C GLY A 26 1.52 4.04 -9.98
N GLY A 27 1.71 3.45 -8.82
CA GLY A 27 2.78 3.81 -7.90
C GLY A 27 2.31 4.70 -6.78
N LEU A 28 2.54 4.28 -5.54
CA LEU A 28 2.20 5.06 -4.36
C LEU A 28 3.36 5.99 -4.01
N HIS A 29 3.02 7.19 -3.56
CA HIS A 29 3.98 8.20 -3.11
C HIS A 29 3.81 8.42 -1.61
N CYS A 30 4.85 8.92 -0.96
CA CYS A 30 4.77 9.27 0.46
C CYS A 30 3.59 10.21 0.68
N GLY A 31 2.77 9.89 1.68
CA GLY A 31 1.60 10.68 2.01
C GLY A 31 0.32 10.26 1.31
N ASP A 32 0.39 9.38 0.32
CA ASP A 32 -0.82 8.89 -0.34
C ASP A 32 -1.69 8.15 0.66
N THR A 33 -2.99 8.43 0.63
CA THR A 33 -3.95 7.81 1.53
C THR A 33 -4.61 6.62 0.87
N LEU A 34 -4.90 5.61 1.68
CA LEU A 34 -5.58 4.41 1.24
C LEU A 34 -6.27 3.77 2.44
N GLU A 35 -7.08 2.76 2.18
CA GLU A 35 -7.67 1.97 3.24
C GLU A 35 -7.18 0.53 3.13
N VAL A 36 -6.89 -0.08 4.29
CA VAL A 36 -6.46 -1.47 4.36
C VAL A 36 -7.44 -2.28 5.16
N PHE A 37 -7.62 -3.55 4.78
CA PHE A 37 -8.56 -4.44 5.42
C PHE A 37 -7.82 -5.24 6.51
N VAL A 38 -8.10 -4.90 7.77
CA VAL A 38 -7.44 -5.50 8.92
C VAL A 38 -8.51 -5.89 9.94
N LYS A 39 -8.48 -7.14 10.39
CA LYS A 39 -9.42 -7.65 11.41
C LYS A 39 -10.87 -7.35 11.03
N ASN A 40 -11.23 -7.64 9.79
CA ASN A 40 -12.58 -7.48 9.25
C ASN A 40 -13.05 -6.02 9.19
N LYS A 41 -12.12 -5.07 9.14
CA LYS A 41 -12.44 -3.65 9.03
C LYS A 41 -11.55 -2.98 8.00
N TRP A 42 -12.10 -2.02 7.27
CA TRP A 42 -11.31 -1.12 6.43
C TRP A 42 -10.82 0.01 7.31
N ILE A 43 -9.50 0.18 7.38
CA ILE A 43 -8.85 1.18 8.22
C ILE A 43 -8.15 2.18 7.33
N PRO A 44 -8.49 3.48 7.44
CA PRO A 44 -7.78 4.50 6.67
C PRO A 44 -6.35 4.64 7.18
N THR A 45 -5.43 4.80 6.25
CA THR A 45 -4.02 5.00 6.55
C THR A 45 -3.38 5.82 5.45
N ARG A 46 -2.11 6.09 5.58
CA ARG A 46 -1.31 6.65 4.49
C ARG A 46 0.02 5.93 4.46
N ILE A 47 0.63 5.86 3.28
CA ILE A 47 1.91 5.22 3.12
C ILE A 47 3.02 6.24 3.29
N GLU A 48 4.08 5.86 3.99
CA GLU A 48 5.26 6.69 4.19
C GLU A 48 6.52 5.85 4.01
N LEU A 49 7.64 6.52 3.84
CA LEU A 49 8.93 5.87 3.68
C LEU A 49 9.89 6.37 4.76
N TYR A 50 10.37 5.45 5.59
CA TYR A 50 11.44 5.70 6.55
C TYR A 50 12.25 4.41 6.68
N GLN A 51 13.41 4.35 6.00
CA GLN A 51 14.19 3.13 5.81
C GLN A 51 13.45 2.12 4.94
N ASP A 52 12.21 1.78 5.31
CA ASP A 52 11.31 0.92 4.55
C ASP A 52 9.95 1.59 4.40
N TRP A 53 9.17 1.12 3.42
CA TRP A 53 7.79 1.55 3.27
C TRP A 53 6.95 1.03 4.42
N TYR A 54 6.08 1.87 4.98
CA TYR A 54 5.20 1.46 6.06
C TYR A 54 3.86 2.19 5.99
N LEU A 55 2.87 1.63 6.67
CA LEU A 55 1.52 2.20 6.75
C LEU A 55 1.33 2.79 8.13
N VAL A 56 0.96 4.06 8.18
CA VAL A 56 0.83 4.80 9.44
C VAL A 56 -0.30 4.23 10.28
N GLY A 57 -0.01 3.92 11.53
CA GLY A 57 -1.00 3.42 12.46
C GLY A 57 -1.36 1.94 12.31
N ILE A 58 -0.77 1.25 11.35
CA ILE A 58 -1.01 -0.17 11.14
C ILE A 58 0.19 -0.94 11.72
N LYS A 59 -0.09 -1.73 12.75
CA LYS A 59 0.96 -2.56 13.36
C LYS A 59 1.11 -3.83 12.55
N THR A 60 1.98 -3.78 11.59
CA THR A 60 2.37 -4.97 10.83
C THR A 60 3.88 -5.07 10.84
N ALA A 61 4.39 -6.23 10.47
CA ALA A 61 5.78 -6.34 10.07
C ALA A 61 5.99 -5.48 8.82
N SER A 62 7.21 -5.42 8.34
CA SER A 62 7.51 -4.74 7.09
C SER A 62 6.54 -5.19 5.99
N ILE A 63 6.07 -4.25 5.18
CA ILE A 63 5.21 -4.56 4.04
C ILE A 63 5.99 -4.97 2.81
N ASN A 64 7.28 -5.05 2.93
CA ASN A 64 8.18 -5.54 1.89
C ASN A 64 8.48 -7.02 2.11
#